data_e20458b6c1606076b2c8145b916e3937
#
_entry.id   e20458b6c1606076b2c8145b916e3937
#
_cell.length_a   1.000
_cell.length_b   1.000
_cell.length_c   1.000
_cell.angle_alpha   90.00
_cell.angle_beta   90.00
_cell.angle_gamma   90.00
#
_symmetry.space_group_name_H-M   'P 1'
#
loop_
_entity.id
_entity.type
_entity.pdbx_description
1 polymer ?
#
loop_
_entity_poly.entity_id
_entity_poly.type
_entity_poly.pdbx_seq_one_letter_code
_entity_poly.pdbx_strand_id
1 'polypeptide(L)'
;MPLSITTAHASALSRRDFVKVCSAAAAAVGLPAWAGEKMAEKVAKGQKPSVVWLHFQECTGCTESLLRTSHPDVGALVLDLVSLDYHETLAAAAGHQIEASLEAAKKAGGYVLVVEGAIPKKQDGIYCMVGGKTAVQSLVECAERAAAVICIGSCASWGGVPSADPNPTGATGAPQILKEKGISKPIVTLPGCPANPYNLLGTVLQFATFGTLPKLDDKARPMFAYGRVIHEDCPRRPHFDAARFAQLYGDEGHRNGWCLYKLGCKGPQTHASCSLLPFCEVPGAWPIGIGHPCVGCTEQEIAFRIPLHTTVPIEKPTAPMAYPGIAPEQGTVSAVAAGIAGVVVGAAAGAGWLASRKLAREAPEEHEGKE
;
A
#
# COMPACT_ATOMS: atom_id res chain seq x y z
N MET A 1 -7.31 -11.17 -44.25
CA MET A 1 -6.53 -11.95 -43.29
C MET A 1 -7.18 -11.80 -41.91
N PRO A 2 -7.80 -12.81 -41.34
CA PRO A 2 -8.33 -12.71 -39.99
C PRO A 2 -7.19 -12.81 -38.99
N LEU A 3 -7.07 -11.83 -38.08
CA LEU A 3 -6.18 -11.86 -36.95
C LEU A 3 -6.64 -12.97 -36.00
N SER A 4 -5.89 -14.04 -35.95
CA SER A 4 -6.04 -15.07 -34.92
C SER A 4 -5.62 -14.49 -33.56
N ILE A 5 -6.59 -14.14 -32.73
CA ILE A 5 -6.36 -13.81 -31.33
C ILE A 5 -6.11 -15.15 -30.64
N THR A 6 -4.83 -15.47 -30.45
CA THR A 6 -4.44 -16.57 -29.56
C THR A 6 -4.85 -16.16 -28.15
N THR A 7 -5.92 -16.75 -27.64
CA THR A 7 -6.29 -16.67 -26.23
C THR A 7 -5.17 -17.29 -25.42
N ALA A 8 -4.29 -16.46 -24.88
CA ALA A 8 -3.41 -16.87 -23.82
C ALA A 8 -4.32 -17.30 -22.66
N HIS A 9 -4.37 -18.59 -22.37
CA HIS A 9 -5.03 -19.11 -21.18
C HIS A 9 -4.34 -18.45 -19.98
N ALA A 10 -5.10 -17.63 -19.25
CA ALA A 10 -4.70 -17.24 -17.90
C ALA A 10 -4.45 -18.53 -17.14
N SER A 11 -3.20 -18.80 -16.82
CA SER A 11 -2.84 -19.97 -16.03
C SER A 11 -3.46 -19.80 -14.66
N ALA A 12 -4.47 -20.62 -14.34
CA ALA A 12 -5.00 -20.68 -12.99
C ALA A 12 -3.84 -20.85 -12.02
N LEU A 13 -3.78 -20.02 -10.98
CA LEU A 13 -2.74 -20.11 -9.96
C LEU A 13 -2.67 -21.55 -9.44
N SER A 14 -1.47 -22.12 -9.38
CA SER A 14 -1.32 -23.40 -8.71
C SER A 14 -1.75 -23.28 -7.25
N ARG A 15 -2.27 -24.36 -6.63
CA ARG A 15 -2.62 -24.36 -5.20
C ARG A 15 -1.49 -23.82 -4.32
N ARG A 16 -0.27 -24.15 -4.65
CA ARG A 16 0.93 -23.71 -3.92
C ARG A 16 1.16 -22.21 -4.04
N ASP A 17 0.99 -21.65 -5.22
CA ASP A 17 1.17 -20.22 -5.45
C ASP A 17 0.01 -19.42 -4.86
N PHE A 18 -1.20 -19.94 -4.90
CA PHE A 18 -2.35 -19.38 -4.22
C PHE A 18 -2.16 -19.29 -2.69
N VAL A 19 -1.67 -20.35 -2.04
CA VAL A 19 -1.31 -20.32 -0.61
C VAL A 19 -0.21 -19.30 -0.33
N LYS A 20 0.80 -19.16 -1.20
CA LYS A 20 1.84 -18.12 -1.04
C LYS A 20 1.26 -16.70 -1.10
N VAL A 21 0.35 -16.44 -2.04
CA VAL A 21 -0.34 -15.13 -2.14
C VAL A 21 -1.14 -14.82 -0.88
N CYS A 22 -1.93 -15.78 -0.41
CA CYS A 22 -2.69 -15.63 0.84
C CYS A 22 -1.77 -15.44 2.05
N SER A 23 -0.62 -16.14 2.08
CA SER A 23 0.37 -16.02 3.15
C SER A 23 1.09 -14.67 3.11
N ALA A 24 1.41 -14.17 1.92
CA ALA A 24 1.98 -12.84 1.75
C ALA A 24 0.99 -11.74 2.18
N ALA A 25 -0.28 -11.87 1.80
CA ALA A 25 -1.34 -10.97 2.23
C ALA A 25 -1.53 -11.00 3.76
N ALA A 26 -1.53 -12.19 4.37
CA ALA A 26 -1.61 -12.36 5.82
C ALA A 26 -0.41 -11.72 6.53
N ALA A 27 0.81 -11.94 6.03
CA ALA A 27 2.03 -11.33 6.58
C ALA A 27 2.03 -9.81 6.46
N ALA A 28 1.56 -9.27 5.33
CA ALA A 28 1.46 -7.83 5.11
C ALA A 28 0.55 -7.13 6.13
N VAL A 29 -0.48 -7.82 6.63
CA VAL A 29 -1.39 -7.31 7.67
C VAL A 29 -1.00 -7.74 9.09
N GLY A 30 0.18 -8.33 9.27
CA GLY A 30 0.68 -8.75 10.58
C GLY A 30 -0.01 -9.98 11.17
N LEU A 31 -0.66 -10.80 10.36
CA LEU A 31 -1.30 -12.03 10.79
C LEU A 31 -0.26 -13.17 10.87
N PRO A 32 -0.49 -14.16 11.75
CA PRO A 32 0.39 -15.32 11.85
C PRO A 32 0.37 -16.17 10.56
N ALA A 33 1.44 -16.93 10.32
CA ALA A 33 1.64 -17.70 9.08
C ALA A 33 0.46 -18.63 8.72
N TRP A 34 -0.18 -19.26 9.71
CA TRP A 34 -1.34 -20.13 9.50
C TRP A 34 -2.57 -19.39 8.94
N ALA A 35 -2.63 -18.07 9.06
CA ALA A 35 -3.75 -17.28 8.55
C ALA A 35 -3.83 -17.34 7.02
N GLY A 36 -2.69 -17.37 6.33
CA GLY A 36 -2.64 -17.51 4.87
C GLY A 36 -3.22 -18.82 4.38
N GLU A 37 -2.94 -19.93 5.07
CA GLU A 37 -3.52 -21.24 4.74
C GLU A 37 -5.05 -21.22 4.93
N LYS A 38 -5.53 -20.64 6.03
CA LYS A 38 -6.96 -20.50 6.30
C LYS A 38 -7.67 -19.59 5.29
N MET A 39 -7.02 -18.53 4.84
CA MET A 39 -7.52 -17.69 3.74
C MET A 39 -7.65 -18.52 2.46
N ALA A 40 -6.60 -19.25 2.08
CA ALA A 40 -6.59 -20.09 0.91
C ALA A 40 -7.66 -21.20 0.96
N GLU A 41 -7.86 -21.81 2.12
CA GLU A 41 -8.88 -22.83 2.32
C GLU A 41 -10.32 -22.30 2.10
N LYS A 42 -10.65 -21.14 2.67
CA LYS A 42 -11.98 -20.53 2.50
C LYS A 42 -12.26 -20.17 1.05
N VAL A 43 -11.32 -19.55 0.37
CA VAL A 43 -11.48 -19.19 -1.04
C VAL A 43 -11.57 -20.44 -1.92
N ALA A 44 -10.77 -21.48 -1.65
CA ALA A 44 -10.82 -22.75 -2.37
C ALA A 44 -12.17 -23.48 -2.21
N LYS A 45 -12.89 -23.22 -1.11
CA LYS A 45 -14.26 -23.72 -0.89
C LYS A 45 -15.34 -22.90 -1.60
N GLY A 46 -14.95 -21.96 -2.48
CA GLY A 46 -15.87 -21.09 -3.22
C GLY A 46 -16.52 -19.98 -2.39
N GLN A 47 -16.06 -19.75 -1.17
CA GLN A 47 -16.57 -18.68 -0.29
C GLN A 47 -15.84 -17.37 -0.59
N LYS A 48 -15.93 -16.89 -1.84
CA LYS A 48 -15.37 -15.59 -2.23
C LYS A 48 -16.22 -14.48 -1.60
N PRO A 49 -15.59 -13.45 -1.01
CA PRO A 49 -16.34 -12.30 -0.55
C PRO A 49 -16.97 -11.57 -1.74
N SER A 50 -18.27 -11.32 -1.66
CA SER A 50 -18.98 -10.45 -2.59
C SER A 50 -18.56 -9.01 -2.36
N VAL A 51 -18.22 -8.30 -3.43
CA VAL A 51 -17.76 -6.91 -3.41
C VAL A 51 -18.62 -6.08 -4.36
N VAL A 52 -19.19 -5.01 -3.83
CA VAL A 52 -19.83 -3.94 -4.58
C VAL A 52 -18.93 -2.72 -4.49
N TRP A 53 -18.49 -2.18 -5.64
CA TRP A 53 -17.59 -1.03 -5.69
C TRP A 53 -18.28 0.15 -6.38
N LEU A 54 -18.51 1.22 -5.63
CA LEU A 54 -19.14 2.44 -6.12
C LEU A 54 -18.09 3.51 -6.42
N HIS A 55 -18.29 4.20 -7.54
CA HIS A 55 -17.49 5.33 -8.00
C HIS A 55 -18.26 6.62 -7.88
N PHE A 56 -17.63 7.65 -7.27
CA PHE A 56 -18.25 8.97 -7.10
C PHE A 56 -17.33 10.07 -7.68
N GLN A 57 -17.11 11.20 -6.98
CA GLN A 57 -16.16 12.21 -7.45
C GLN A 57 -14.72 11.71 -7.25
N GLU A 58 -14.11 11.19 -8.29
CA GLU A 58 -12.82 10.54 -8.25
C GLU A 58 -12.04 10.68 -9.57
N CYS A 59 -10.85 10.11 -9.65
CA CYS A 59 -9.98 10.11 -10.83
C CYS A 59 -9.66 8.68 -11.33
N THR A 60 -10.38 7.66 -10.86
CA THR A 60 -10.13 6.23 -11.08
C THR A 60 -8.76 5.74 -10.59
N GLY A 61 -8.03 6.59 -9.85
CA GLY A 61 -6.65 6.30 -9.44
C GLY A 61 -6.52 5.14 -8.47
N CYS A 62 -7.52 4.90 -7.59
CA CYS A 62 -7.50 3.77 -6.67
C CYS A 62 -7.81 2.45 -7.39
N THR A 63 -8.75 2.45 -8.33
CA THR A 63 -8.98 1.34 -9.25
C THR A 63 -7.73 1.05 -10.10
N GLU A 64 -7.11 2.07 -10.71
CA GLU A 64 -5.87 1.93 -11.47
C GLU A 64 -4.74 1.34 -10.62
N SER A 65 -4.64 1.72 -9.35
CA SER A 65 -3.64 1.15 -8.45
C SER A 65 -3.85 -0.35 -8.23
N LEU A 66 -5.11 -0.79 -8.12
CA LEU A 66 -5.46 -2.19 -8.01
C LEU A 66 -5.08 -2.98 -9.27
N LEU A 67 -5.30 -2.42 -10.46
CA LEU A 67 -4.94 -3.06 -11.73
C LEU A 67 -3.42 -3.24 -11.92
N ARG A 68 -2.61 -2.55 -11.13
CA ARG A 68 -1.14 -2.60 -11.17
C ARG A 68 -0.52 -3.58 -10.19
N THR A 69 -1.33 -4.32 -9.43
CA THR A 69 -0.80 -5.36 -8.55
C THR A 69 -0.20 -6.50 -9.37
N SER A 70 0.94 -7.02 -8.95
CA SER A 70 1.61 -8.14 -9.60
C SER A 70 1.51 -9.44 -8.78
N HIS A 71 1.31 -9.35 -7.46
CA HIS A 71 1.21 -10.50 -6.57
C HIS A 71 0.13 -10.32 -5.48
N PRO A 72 -1.13 -10.70 -5.70
CA PRO A 72 -1.70 -11.32 -6.90
C PRO A 72 -1.82 -10.34 -8.06
N ASP A 73 -1.79 -10.83 -9.28
CA ASP A 73 -2.20 -10.03 -10.43
C ASP A 73 -3.72 -9.78 -10.41
N VAL A 74 -4.16 -8.83 -11.22
CA VAL A 74 -5.59 -8.45 -11.27
C VAL A 74 -6.49 -9.60 -11.68
N GLY A 75 -6.03 -10.51 -12.54
CA GLY A 75 -6.78 -11.68 -12.95
C GLY A 75 -7.05 -12.60 -11.77
N ALA A 76 -6.00 -12.98 -11.02
CA ALA A 76 -6.14 -13.78 -9.81
C ALA A 76 -7.00 -13.08 -8.73
N LEU A 77 -6.87 -11.75 -8.59
CA LEU A 77 -7.66 -11.00 -7.64
C LEU A 77 -9.15 -11.08 -7.95
N VAL A 78 -9.56 -10.74 -9.17
CA VAL A 78 -10.97 -10.65 -9.58
C VAL A 78 -11.59 -12.03 -9.81
N LEU A 79 -10.82 -12.99 -10.38
CA LEU A 79 -11.35 -14.29 -10.71
C LEU A 79 -11.28 -15.29 -9.56
N ASP A 80 -10.24 -15.20 -8.71
CA ASP A 80 -9.97 -16.21 -7.70
C ASP A 80 -10.23 -15.76 -6.26
N LEU A 81 -9.93 -14.50 -5.92
CA LEU A 81 -9.95 -14.05 -4.52
C LEU A 81 -11.27 -13.39 -4.09
N VAL A 82 -11.94 -12.65 -4.96
CA VAL A 82 -13.19 -11.95 -4.67
C VAL A 82 -14.26 -12.25 -5.72
N SER A 83 -15.52 -12.01 -5.40
CA SER A 83 -16.61 -11.91 -6.37
C SER A 83 -16.92 -10.43 -6.57
N LEU A 84 -16.48 -9.85 -7.68
CA LEU A 84 -16.74 -8.46 -8.00
C LEU A 84 -18.12 -8.35 -8.67
N ASP A 85 -19.15 -8.15 -7.84
CA ASP A 85 -20.55 -8.21 -8.29
C ASP A 85 -21.00 -6.90 -8.96
N TYR A 86 -20.36 -5.78 -8.60
CA TYR A 86 -20.57 -4.48 -9.23
C TYR A 86 -19.29 -3.65 -9.22
N HIS A 87 -18.93 -3.12 -10.39
CA HIS A 87 -17.83 -2.16 -10.56
C HIS A 87 -18.02 -1.41 -11.88
N GLU A 88 -18.16 -0.10 -11.84
CA GLU A 88 -18.57 0.69 -13.01
C GLU A 88 -17.57 0.65 -14.17
N THR A 89 -16.26 0.51 -13.89
CA THR A 89 -15.22 0.52 -14.93
C THR A 89 -14.68 -0.86 -15.29
N LEU A 90 -14.79 -1.88 -14.43
CA LEU A 90 -14.22 -3.22 -14.67
C LEU A 90 -15.29 -4.25 -15.07
N ALA A 91 -16.57 -3.99 -14.82
CA ALA A 91 -17.63 -4.92 -15.19
C ALA A 91 -17.77 -5.04 -16.71
N ALA A 92 -18.00 -6.26 -17.19
CA ALA A 92 -18.34 -6.49 -18.59
C ALA A 92 -19.75 -5.98 -18.96
N ALA A 93 -20.67 -5.98 -18.00
CA ALA A 93 -22.03 -5.46 -18.14
C ALA A 93 -22.04 -3.93 -18.10
N ALA A 94 -22.95 -3.29 -18.82
CA ALA A 94 -23.15 -1.85 -18.83
C ALA A 94 -24.64 -1.49 -18.84
N GLY A 95 -24.97 -0.21 -18.55
CA GLY A 95 -26.33 0.31 -18.57
C GLY A 95 -27.27 -0.50 -17.65
N HIS A 96 -28.44 -0.88 -18.16
CA HIS A 96 -29.42 -1.62 -17.35
C HIS A 96 -28.93 -2.98 -16.85
N GLN A 97 -27.96 -3.61 -17.52
CA GLN A 97 -27.43 -4.91 -17.08
C GLN A 97 -26.60 -4.78 -15.83
N ILE A 98 -25.72 -3.77 -15.74
CA ILE A 98 -24.91 -3.56 -14.53
C ILE A 98 -25.76 -3.07 -13.35
N GLU A 99 -26.78 -2.24 -13.61
CA GLU A 99 -27.75 -1.83 -12.60
C GLU A 99 -28.54 -3.02 -12.05
N ALA A 100 -28.94 -3.96 -12.92
CA ALA A 100 -29.60 -5.20 -12.48
C ALA A 100 -28.68 -6.05 -11.59
N SER A 101 -27.37 -6.09 -11.87
CA SER A 101 -26.38 -6.77 -11.01
C SER A 101 -26.29 -6.12 -9.64
N LEU A 102 -26.28 -4.78 -9.59
CA LEU A 102 -26.28 -4.03 -8.32
C LEU A 102 -27.54 -4.32 -7.50
N GLU A 103 -28.71 -4.32 -8.13
CA GLU A 103 -29.98 -4.63 -7.45
C GLU A 103 -30.01 -6.08 -6.93
N ALA A 104 -29.45 -7.02 -7.70
CA ALA A 104 -29.31 -8.42 -7.25
C ALA A 104 -28.37 -8.52 -6.04
N ALA A 105 -27.23 -7.84 -6.06
CA ALA A 105 -26.30 -7.79 -4.91
C ALA A 105 -26.96 -7.15 -3.68
N LYS A 106 -27.69 -6.04 -3.85
CA LYS A 106 -28.45 -5.39 -2.76
C LYS A 106 -29.52 -6.32 -2.17
N LYS A 107 -30.21 -7.06 -3.02
CA LYS A 107 -31.22 -8.05 -2.58
C LYS A 107 -30.59 -9.19 -1.77
N ALA A 108 -29.44 -9.70 -2.20
CA ALA A 108 -28.70 -10.73 -1.49
C ALA A 108 -28.14 -10.20 -0.16
N GLY A 109 -27.59 -8.98 -0.16
CA GLY A 109 -26.97 -8.36 1.01
C GLY A 109 -25.68 -9.01 1.47
N GLY A 110 -25.07 -8.50 2.52
CA GLY A 110 -23.90 -9.12 3.17
C GLY A 110 -22.57 -8.95 2.41
N TYR A 111 -22.54 -8.15 1.34
CA TYR A 111 -21.32 -7.83 0.59
C TYR A 111 -20.45 -6.83 1.32
N VAL A 112 -19.18 -6.74 0.93
CA VAL A 112 -18.28 -5.64 1.28
C VAL A 112 -18.54 -4.52 0.29
N LEU A 113 -18.93 -3.35 0.81
CA LEU A 113 -19.09 -2.14 0.01
C LEU A 113 -17.75 -1.41 -0.05
N VAL A 114 -17.20 -1.26 -1.23
CA VAL A 114 -16.03 -0.41 -1.50
C VAL A 114 -16.53 0.91 -2.10
N VAL A 115 -16.09 2.02 -1.57
CA VAL A 115 -16.41 3.36 -2.04
C VAL A 115 -15.14 4.05 -2.50
N GLU A 116 -15.10 4.46 -3.77
CA GLU A 116 -14.06 5.30 -4.37
C GLU A 116 -14.67 6.65 -4.72
N GLY A 117 -13.98 7.74 -4.36
CA GLY A 117 -14.43 9.10 -4.64
C GLY A 117 -15.13 9.80 -3.51
N ALA A 118 -15.18 11.13 -3.60
CA ALA A 118 -15.85 11.99 -2.65
C ALA A 118 -17.34 12.15 -3.00
N ILE A 119 -18.15 12.53 -2.00
CA ILE A 119 -19.59 12.62 -2.14
C ILE A 119 -20.01 14.07 -2.02
N PRO A 120 -20.53 14.68 -3.11
CA PRO A 120 -21.02 16.05 -3.09
C PRO A 120 -22.33 16.15 -2.34
N LYS A 121 -22.51 17.23 -1.58
CA LYS A 121 -23.75 17.50 -0.81
C LYS A 121 -24.54 18.71 -1.30
N LYS A 122 -23.88 19.69 -1.93
CA LYS A 122 -24.56 20.89 -2.40
C LYS A 122 -25.56 20.57 -3.50
N GLN A 123 -26.64 21.35 -3.55
CA GLN A 123 -27.74 21.19 -4.50
C GLN A 123 -28.26 19.74 -4.56
N ASP A 124 -28.54 19.17 -3.39
CA ASP A 124 -29.06 17.81 -3.22
C ASP A 124 -28.18 16.70 -3.86
N GLY A 125 -26.88 17.00 -4.05
CA GLY A 125 -25.91 16.03 -4.53
C GLY A 125 -25.85 15.84 -6.06
N ILE A 126 -26.47 16.73 -6.85
CA ILE A 126 -26.55 16.60 -8.33
C ILE A 126 -25.19 16.61 -9.03
N TYR A 127 -24.12 17.03 -8.33
CA TYR A 127 -22.77 17.08 -8.91
C TYR A 127 -22.10 15.70 -9.09
N CYS A 128 -22.76 14.63 -8.66
CA CYS A 128 -22.36 13.26 -8.94
C CYS A 128 -23.59 12.36 -8.99
N MET A 129 -23.96 11.94 -10.20
CA MET A 129 -25.11 11.08 -10.44
C MET A 129 -24.70 9.85 -11.27
N VAL A 130 -25.12 8.68 -10.81
CA VAL A 130 -24.87 7.38 -11.44
C VAL A 130 -26.18 6.62 -11.50
N GLY A 131 -26.54 6.07 -12.66
CA GLY A 131 -27.79 5.32 -12.82
C GLY A 131 -29.05 6.12 -12.47
N GLY A 132 -29.03 7.45 -12.61
CA GLY A 132 -30.16 8.34 -12.26
C GLY A 132 -30.29 8.66 -10.76
N LYS A 133 -29.37 8.17 -9.93
CA LYS A 133 -29.31 8.42 -8.47
C LYS A 133 -28.13 9.32 -8.12
N THR A 134 -28.27 10.14 -7.07
CA THR A 134 -27.14 10.88 -6.53
C THR A 134 -26.19 9.97 -5.78
N ALA A 135 -24.90 10.37 -5.67
CA ALA A 135 -23.92 9.65 -4.89
C ALA A 135 -24.37 9.35 -3.45
N VAL A 136 -25.08 10.31 -2.83
CA VAL A 136 -25.64 10.13 -1.48
C VAL A 136 -26.70 9.03 -1.46
N GLN A 137 -27.61 9.00 -2.42
CA GLN A 137 -28.66 7.97 -2.52
C GLN A 137 -28.04 6.57 -2.72
N SER A 138 -27.14 6.45 -3.70
CA SER A 138 -26.46 5.17 -4.00
C SER A 138 -25.66 4.66 -2.80
N LEU A 139 -24.90 5.54 -2.12
CA LEU A 139 -24.16 5.16 -0.91
C LEU A 139 -25.09 4.63 0.19
N VAL A 140 -26.17 5.34 0.49
CA VAL A 140 -27.12 4.98 1.56
C VAL A 140 -27.76 3.61 1.27
N GLU A 141 -28.34 3.45 0.07
CA GLU A 141 -29.00 2.22 -0.33
C GLU A 141 -28.06 0.99 -0.27
N CYS A 142 -26.81 1.15 -0.74
CA CYS A 142 -25.84 0.09 -0.72
C CYS A 142 -25.31 -0.18 0.69
N ALA A 143 -25.04 0.85 1.48
CA ALA A 143 -24.49 0.70 2.82
C ALA A 143 -25.46 -0.01 3.77
N GLU A 144 -26.78 0.21 3.65
CA GLU A 144 -27.79 -0.48 4.46
C GLU A 144 -27.72 -2.01 4.33
N ARG A 145 -27.34 -2.51 3.16
CA ARG A 145 -27.27 -3.94 2.84
C ARG A 145 -25.88 -4.53 3.00
N ALA A 146 -24.84 -3.71 3.12
CA ALA A 146 -23.47 -4.14 3.26
C ALA A 146 -23.17 -4.76 4.64
N ALA A 147 -22.22 -5.68 4.68
CA ALA A 147 -21.64 -6.20 5.92
C ALA A 147 -20.63 -5.24 6.52
N ALA A 148 -19.85 -4.58 5.66
CA ALA A 148 -18.86 -3.56 6.02
C ALA A 148 -18.67 -2.56 4.87
N VAL A 149 -18.17 -1.37 5.18
CA VAL A 149 -17.86 -0.31 4.20
C VAL A 149 -16.36 -0.03 4.21
N ILE A 150 -15.73 -0.07 3.07
CA ILE A 150 -14.32 0.30 2.87
C ILE A 150 -14.25 1.56 2.01
N CYS A 151 -13.73 2.64 2.56
CA CYS A 151 -13.52 3.91 1.86
C CYS A 151 -12.11 3.93 1.30
N ILE A 152 -11.93 3.60 0.00
CA ILE A 152 -10.62 3.56 -0.64
C ILE A 152 -10.23 4.93 -1.19
N GLY A 153 -8.99 5.32 -0.91
CA GLY A 153 -8.48 6.64 -1.26
C GLY A 153 -8.90 7.75 -0.31
N SER A 154 -8.18 8.86 -0.35
CA SER A 154 -8.47 10.03 0.48
C SER A 154 -9.80 10.71 0.13
N CYS A 155 -10.25 10.58 -1.13
CA CYS A 155 -11.53 11.11 -1.58
C CYS A 155 -12.70 10.46 -0.84
N ALA A 156 -12.77 9.13 -0.82
CA ALA A 156 -13.81 8.41 -0.10
C ALA A 156 -13.65 8.50 1.42
N SER A 157 -12.40 8.57 1.92
CA SER A 157 -12.14 8.61 3.37
C SER A 157 -12.61 9.93 4.01
N TRP A 158 -12.36 11.07 3.37
CA TRP A 158 -12.69 12.42 3.92
C TRP A 158 -12.83 13.54 2.90
N GLY A 159 -13.00 13.23 1.62
CA GLY A 159 -13.24 14.21 0.57
C GLY A 159 -12.07 14.45 -0.37
N GLY A 160 -10.82 14.25 0.08
CA GLY A 160 -9.61 14.34 -0.76
C GLY A 160 -9.51 15.61 -1.61
N VAL A 161 -9.04 15.48 -2.83
CA VAL A 161 -8.90 16.58 -3.81
C VAL A 161 -10.24 17.30 -4.08
N PRO A 162 -11.39 16.60 -4.31
CA PRO A 162 -12.66 17.29 -4.58
C PRO A 162 -13.12 18.19 -3.43
N SER A 163 -12.71 17.92 -2.19
CA SER A 163 -13.06 18.72 -1.03
C SER A 163 -12.05 19.83 -0.70
N ALA A 164 -10.97 19.97 -1.46
CA ALA A 164 -10.02 21.07 -1.30
C ALA A 164 -10.72 22.42 -1.52
N ASP A 165 -10.23 23.46 -0.85
CA ASP A 165 -10.79 24.80 -0.99
C ASP A 165 -10.75 25.26 -2.46
N PRO A 166 -11.84 25.89 -2.93
CA PRO A 166 -13.04 26.38 -2.22
C PRO A 166 -14.17 25.36 -2.07
N ASN A 167 -13.97 24.10 -2.34
CA ASN A 167 -14.94 22.99 -2.25
C ASN A 167 -16.31 23.36 -2.88
N PRO A 168 -16.36 23.55 -4.20
CA PRO A 168 -17.55 24.09 -4.88
C PRO A 168 -18.78 23.19 -4.78
N THR A 169 -18.57 21.86 -4.73
CA THR A 169 -19.66 20.87 -4.69
C THR A 169 -20.07 20.45 -3.28
N GLY A 170 -19.38 20.94 -2.24
CA GLY A 170 -19.57 20.47 -0.87
C GLY A 170 -19.16 19.00 -0.69
N ALA A 171 -18.12 18.58 -1.40
CA ALA A 171 -17.61 17.22 -1.35
C ALA A 171 -17.09 16.83 0.03
N THR A 172 -17.40 15.60 0.46
CA THR A 172 -16.98 15.03 1.74
C THR A 172 -16.73 13.53 1.60
N GLY A 173 -16.21 12.88 2.66
CA GLY A 173 -16.01 11.43 2.68
C GLY A 173 -17.28 10.65 3.01
N ALA A 174 -17.30 9.37 2.63
CA ALA A 174 -18.41 8.46 2.90
C ALA A 174 -18.70 8.30 4.42
N PRO A 175 -17.72 8.20 5.33
CA PRO A 175 -17.98 8.11 6.77
C PRO A 175 -18.83 9.24 7.30
N GLN A 176 -18.60 10.46 6.81
CA GLN A 176 -19.39 11.64 7.20
C GLN A 176 -20.85 11.51 6.76
N ILE A 177 -21.10 11.09 5.52
CA ILE A 177 -22.47 10.89 5.00
C ILE A 177 -23.19 9.80 5.78
N LEU A 178 -22.53 8.65 6.02
CA LEU A 178 -23.14 7.55 6.76
C LEU A 178 -23.52 7.96 8.18
N LYS A 179 -22.65 8.73 8.84
CA LYS A 179 -22.93 9.30 10.16
C LYS A 179 -24.13 10.26 10.13
N GLU A 180 -24.18 11.19 9.16
CA GLU A 180 -25.29 12.13 8.98
C GLU A 180 -26.63 11.44 8.69
N LYS A 181 -26.59 10.28 8.03
CA LYS A 181 -27.78 9.45 7.70
C LYS A 181 -28.11 8.42 8.78
N GLY A 182 -27.36 8.37 9.88
CA GLY A 182 -27.61 7.43 10.99
C GLY A 182 -27.33 5.98 10.64
N ILE A 183 -26.52 5.71 9.62
CA ILE A 183 -26.16 4.34 9.21
C ILE A 183 -24.94 3.88 10.02
N SER A 184 -25.19 2.92 10.91
CA SER A 184 -24.15 2.29 11.73
C SER A 184 -23.67 1.01 11.11
N LYS A 185 -22.53 1.04 10.44
CA LYS A 185 -21.85 -0.12 9.84
C LYS A 185 -20.37 -0.11 10.24
N PRO A 186 -19.70 -1.27 10.25
CA PRO A 186 -18.25 -1.29 10.33
C PRO A 186 -17.63 -0.54 9.15
N ILE A 187 -16.83 0.49 9.43
CA ILE A 187 -16.19 1.34 8.41
C ILE A 187 -14.67 1.20 8.53
N VAL A 188 -14.02 1.05 7.39
CA VAL A 188 -12.55 1.13 7.25
C VAL A 188 -12.22 2.23 6.26
N THR A 189 -11.28 3.10 6.61
CA THR A 189 -10.72 4.09 5.68
C THR A 189 -9.33 3.65 5.24
N LEU A 190 -9.08 3.70 3.95
CA LEU A 190 -7.79 3.38 3.34
C LEU A 190 -7.27 4.59 2.56
N PRO A 191 -6.89 5.68 3.25
CA PRO A 191 -6.48 6.90 2.56
C PRO A 191 -5.19 6.70 1.77
N GLY A 192 -5.05 7.53 0.77
CA GLY A 192 -3.93 7.61 -0.17
C GLY A 192 -4.42 8.31 -1.44
N CYS A 193 -3.52 8.82 -2.27
CA CYS A 193 -3.91 9.44 -3.54
C CYS A 193 -2.89 9.06 -4.63
N PRO A 194 -3.11 7.84 -5.19
CA PRO A 194 -4.09 6.81 -4.83
C PRO A 194 -3.73 6.00 -3.58
N ALA A 195 -4.67 5.19 -3.09
CA ALA A 195 -4.42 4.23 -2.00
C ALA A 195 -3.49 3.10 -2.46
N ASN A 196 -2.71 2.54 -1.53
CA ASN A 196 -1.93 1.34 -1.83
C ASN A 196 -2.88 0.12 -1.92
N PRO A 197 -2.90 -0.63 -3.03
CA PRO A 197 -3.85 -1.71 -3.27
C PRO A 197 -3.70 -2.86 -2.28
N TYR A 198 -2.51 -3.10 -1.74
CA TYR A 198 -2.28 -4.15 -0.76
C TYR A 198 -2.94 -3.86 0.59
N ASN A 199 -3.18 -2.58 0.93
CA ASN A 199 -3.94 -2.21 2.11
C ASN A 199 -5.42 -2.63 1.96
N LEU A 200 -5.99 -2.47 0.77
CA LEU A 200 -7.33 -2.97 0.46
C LEU A 200 -7.37 -4.49 0.51
N LEU A 201 -6.47 -5.13 -0.22
CA LEU A 201 -6.43 -6.59 -0.33
C LEU A 201 -6.30 -7.25 1.05
N GLY A 202 -5.36 -6.76 1.88
CA GLY A 202 -5.18 -7.26 3.25
C GLY A 202 -6.43 -7.09 4.11
N THR A 203 -7.10 -5.95 4.01
CA THR A 203 -8.33 -5.65 4.77
C THR A 203 -9.48 -6.56 4.35
N VAL A 204 -9.73 -6.71 3.04
CA VAL A 204 -10.82 -7.56 2.50
C VAL A 204 -10.58 -9.02 2.85
N LEU A 205 -9.36 -9.52 2.63
CA LEU A 205 -9.02 -10.92 2.93
C LEU A 205 -9.11 -11.23 4.43
N GLN A 206 -8.67 -10.31 5.28
CA GLN A 206 -8.82 -10.50 6.72
C GLN A 206 -10.29 -10.58 7.11
N PHE A 207 -11.12 -9.65 6.64
CA PHE A 207 -12.54 -9.64 6.95
C PHE A 207 -13.23 -10.91 6.43
N ALA A 208 -12.99 -11.29 5.17
CA ALA A 208 -13.57 -12.49 4.57
C ALA A 208 -13.16 -13.77 5.29
N THR A 209 -11.93 -13.84 5.79
CA THR A 209 -11.39 -15.04 6.43
C THR A 209 -11.85 -15.20 7.87
N PHE A 210 -11.84 -14.12 8.64
CA PHE A 210 -12.04 -14.17 10.09
C PHE A 210 -13.37 -13.56 10.53
N GLY A 211 -14.10 -12.86 9.65
CA GLY A 211 -15.31 -12.12 9.99
C GLY A 211 -15.03 -10.88 10.86
N THR A 212 -13.78 -10.51 11.02
CA THR A 212 -13.34 -9.37 11.85
C THR A 212 -12.47 -8.41 11.06
N LEU A 213 -12.65 -7.12 11.31
CA LEU A 213 -11.79 -6.09 10.74
C LEU A 213 -10.40 -6.12 11.40
N PRO A 214 -9.35 -5.62 10.72
CA PRO A 214 -8.07 -5.37 11.36
C PRO A 214 -8.21 -4.35 12.50
N LYS A 215 -7.21 -4.29 13.39
CA LYS A 215 -7.16 -3.24 14.40
C LYS A 215 -7.09 -1.88 13.70
N LEU A 216 -7.99 -0.97 14.07
CA LEU A 216 -8.10 0.37 13.48
C LEU A 216 -7.59 1.43 14.45
N ASP A 217 -7.16 2.56 13.91
CA ASP A 217 -6.90 3.80 14.64
C ASP A 217 -8.19 4.62 14.83
N ASP A 218 -8.06 5.81 15.41
CA ASP A 218 -9.15 6.76 15.65
C ASP A 218 -9.81 7.32 14.39
N LYS A 219 -9.14 7.21 13.24
CA LYS A 219 -9.65 7.60 11.90
C LYS A 219 -10.17 6.42 11.11
N ALA A 220 -10.37 5.26 11.77
CA ALA A 220 -10.77 4.00 11.16
C ALA A 220 -9.78 3.46 10.11
N ARG A 221 -8.48 3.78 10.22
CA ARG A 221 -7.43 3.26 9.36
C ARG A 221 -6.80 2.00 9.97
N PRO A 222 -6.50 0.96 9.17
CA PRO A 222 -5.82 -0.23 9.65
C PRO A 222 -4.44 0.08 10.22
N MET A 223 -4.18 -0.30 11.47
CA MET A 223 -2.91 -0.06 12.15
C MET A 223 -1.71 -0.70 11.46
N PHE A 224 -1.89 -1.81 10.74
CA PHE A 224 -0.81 -2.44 10.00
C PHE A 224 -0.24 -1.56 8.89
N ALA A 225 -1.08 -0.68 8.30
CA ALA A 225 -0.72 0.21 7.20
C ALA A 225 -0.49 1.66 7.64
N TYR A 226 -1.19 2.10 8.69
CA TYR A 226 -1.21 3.50 9.13
C TYR A 226 -0.82 3.70 10.60
N GLY A 227 -0.28 2.67 11.26
CA GLY A 227 0.11 2.77 12.67
C GLY A 227 1.37 3.60 12.92
N ARG A 228 2.11 4.00 11.87
CA ARG A 228 3.41 4.66 11.95
C ARG A 228 3.50 5.81 10.97
N VAL A 229 4.27 6.84 11.32
CA VAL A 229 4.55 7.93 10.40
C VAL A 229 5.68 7.56 9.42
N ILE A 230 5.57 8.04 8.19
CA ILE A 230 6.56 7.82 7.13
C ILE A 230 7.98 8.19 7.60
N HIS A 231 8.10 9.21 8.43
CA HIS A 231 9.38 9.72 8.91
C HIS A 231 10.19 8.72 9.75
N GLU A 232 9.53 7.77 10.42
CA GLU A 232 10.20 6.74 11.23
C GLU A 232 11.06 5.80 10.38
N ASP A 233 10.60 5.47 9.17
CA ASP A 233 11.23 4.54 8.24
C ASP A 233 11.78 5.22 6.98
N CYS A 234 11.86 6.55 6.98
CA CYS A 234 12.29 7.31 5.81
C CYS A 234 13.79 7.09 5.56
N PRO A 235 14.21 6.67 4.35
CA PRO A 235 15.63 6.49 4.03
C PRO A 235 16.43 7.80 4.10
N ARG A 236 15.75 8.97 4.05
CA ARG A 236 16.38 10.28 4.21
C ARG A 236 16.43 10.76 5.68
N ARG A 237 15.96 9.94 6.63
CA ARG A 237 15.93 10.28 8.06
C ARG A 237 17.32 10.64 8.64
N PRO A 238 18.42 9.95 8.28
CA PRO A 238 19.74 10.33 8.76
C PRO A 238 20.16 11.75 8.38
N HIS A 239 19.73 12.22 7.21
CA HIS A 239 19.97 13.60 6.79
C HIS A 239 19.16 14.60 7.63
N PHE A 240 17.93 14.26 8.01
CA PHE A 240 17.14 15.08 8.92
C PHE A 240 17.84 15.23 10.28
N ASP A 241 18.25 14.12 10.87
CA ASP A 241 18.91 14.08 12.18
C ASP A 241 20.28 14.81 12.18
N ALA A 242 20.95 14.82 11.02
CA ALA A 242 22.19 15.58 10.79
C ALA A 242 21.97 17.03 10.31
N ALA A 243 20.72 17.54 10.32
CA ALA A 243 20.34 18.86 9.84
C ALA A 243 20.74 19.15 8.36
N ARG A 244 20.85 18.11 7.54
CA ARG A 244 21.14 18.23 6.09
C ARG A 244 19.86 18.25 5.30
N PHE A 245 19.50 19.39 4.71
CA PHE A 245 18.26 19.62 4.00
C PHE A 245 18.49 20.12 2.58
N ALA A 246 17.72 19.61 1.62
CA ALA A 246 17.53 20.27 0.34
C ALA A 246 16.77 21.58 0.58
N GLN A 247 17.25 22.70 0.03
CA GLN A 247 16.65 24.04 0.16
C GLN A 247 15.84 24.39 -1.10
N LEU A 248 16.29 23.91 -2.27
CA LEU A 248 15.65 24.12 -3.56
C LEU A 248 15.64 22.82 -4.36
N TYR A 249 14.65 22.66 -5.22
CA TYR A 249 14.66 21.56 -6.19
C TYR A 249 15.88 21.67 -7.11
N GLY A 250 16.61 20.56 -7.26
CA GLY A 250 17.82 20.51 -8.08
C GLY A 250 19.07 21.15 -7.47
N ASP A 251 19.04 21.62 -6.22
CA ASP A 251 20.26 22.02 -5.51
C ASP A 251 21.16 20.80 -5.18
N GLU A 252 22.31 21.04 -4.61
CA GLU A 252 23.24 19.99 -4.21
C GLU A 252 22.60 19.01 -3.23
N GLY A 253 21.91 19.52 -2.21
CA GLY A 253 21.23 18.70 -1.22
C GLY A 253 20.13 17.82 -1.84
N HIS A 254 19.37 18.37 -2.79
CA HIS A 254 18.35 17.60 -3.50
C HIS A 254 18.96 16.48 -4.35
N ARG A 255 20.01 16.77 -5.13
CA ARG A 255 20.73 15.80 -5.96
C ARG A 255 21.40 14.70 -5.12
N ASN A 256 21.91 15.05 -3.95
CA ASN A 256 22.56 14.12 -3.02
C ASN A 256 21.58 13.39 -2.09
N GLY A 257 20.27 13.53 -2.30
CA GLY A 257 19.26 12.78 -1.55
C GLY A 257 19.06 13.26 -0.11
N TRP A 258 19.42 14.51 0.24
CA TRP A 258 19.22 15.08 1.57
C TRP A 258 17.72 15.19 1.92
N CYS A 259 17.42 15.44 3.20
CA CYS A 259 16.05 15.52 3.69
C CYS A 259 15.26 16.64 2.98
N LEU A 260 14.03 16.31 2.58
CA LEU A 260 13.12 17.23 1.85
C LEU A 260 12.22 18.08 2.76
N TYR A 261 12.49 18.08 4.07
CA TYR A 261 11.63 18.80 5.03
C TYR A 261 11.51 20.30 4.71
N LYS A 262 12.60 20.95 4.31
CA LYS A 262 12.59 22.36 3.92
C LYS A 262 11.87 22.65 2.60
N LEU A 263 11.61 21.63 1.80
CA LEU A 263 10.77 21.71 0.60
C LEU A 263 9.27 21.43 0.91
N GLY A 264 8.91 21.37 2.18
CA GLY A 264 7.51 21.19 2.62
C GLY A 264 7.09 19.72 2.80
N CYS A 265 8.05 18.81 3.03
CA CYS A 265 7.73 17.40 3.30
C CYS A 265 6.91 17.25 4.59
N LYS A 266 5.77 16.58 4.47
CA LYS A 266 4.81 16.31 5.55
C LYS A 266 4.97 14.90 6.14
N GLY A 267 6.04 14.19 5.76
CA GLY A 267 6.35 12.84 6.24
C GLY A 267 6.38 12.68 7.76
N PRO A 268 6.86 13.66 8.54
CA PRO A 268 6.86 13.59 10.01
C PRO A 268 5.49 13.49 10.66
N GLN A 269 4.42 13.87 9.97
CA GLN A 269 3.04 13.83 10.49
C GLN A 269 2.14 12.88 9.68
N THR A 270 2.68 12.22 8.67
CA THR A 270 1.91 11.40 7.74
C THR A 270 2.03 9.93 8.10
N HIS A 271 0.92 9.32 8.55
CA HIS A 271 0.83 7.90 8.83
C HIS A 271 0.57 7.13 7.54
N ALA A 272 1.55 6.38 7.09
CA ALA A 272 1.45 5.51 5.91
C ALA A 272 2.65 4.57 5.82
N SER A 273 2.51 3.50 5.04
CA SER A 273 3.54 2.49 4.81
C SER A 273 4.40 2.74 3.56
N CYS A 274 4.35 3.94 2.95
CA CYS A 274 4.99 4.21 1.64
C CYS A 274 6.51 3.94 1.62
N SER A 275 7.19 4.11 2.76
CA SER A 275 8.62 3.83 2.89
C SER A 275 8.95 2.33 2.94
N LEU A 276 8.01 1.51 3.40
CA LEU A 276 8.17 0.06 3.61
C LEU A 276 7.51 -0.77 2.51
N LEU A 277 6.36 -0.31 2.02
CA LEU A 277 5.59 -0.96 0.97
C LEU A 277 5.51 -0.04 -0.25
N PRO A 278 6.45 -0.16 -1.20
CA PRO A 278 6.47 0.65 -2.40
C PRO A 278 5.16 0.50 -3.19
N PHE A 279 4.72 1.61 -3.79
CA PHE A 279 3.51 1.60 -4.61
C PHE A 279 3.69 0.67 -5.81
N CYS A 280 2.75 -0.23 -6.01
CA CYS A 280 2.80 -1.23 -7.09
C CYS A 280 4.10 -2.05 -7.13
N GLU A 281 4.73 -2.31 -5.96
CA GLU A 281 5.99 -3.07 -5.83
C GLU A 281 7.19 -2.47 -6.56
N VAL A 282 7.07 -1.25 -7.06
CA VAL A 282 8.16 -0.56 -7.77
C VAL A 282 9.06 0.14 -6.74
N PRO A 283 10.34 -0.23 -6.64
CA PRO A 283 11.26 0.43 -5.72
C PRO A 283 11.32 1.93 -5.94
N GLY A 284 11.16 2.70 -4.87
CA GLY A 284 11.17 4.16 -4.93
C GLY A 284 9.88 4.80 -5.47
N ALA A 285 8.84 4.04 -5.85
CA ALA A 285 7.58 4.61 -6.37
C ALA A 285 6.72 5.21 -5.24
N TRP A 286 7.18 6.31 -4.70
CA TRP A 286 6.48 7.17 -3.72
C TRP A 286 7.14 8.56 -3.72
N PRO A 287 6.46 9.62 -3.27
CA PRO A 287 6.98 11.00 -3.44
C PRO A 287 8.43 11.18 -3.01
N ILE A 288 8.77 10.80 -1.79
CA ILE A 288 10.15 10.98 -1.28
C ILE A 288 11.16 10.11 -2.05
N GLY A 289 10.75 8.93 -2.50
CA GLY A 289 11.60 8.02 -3.29
C GLY A 289 12.05 8.64 -4.61
N ILE A 290 11.16 9.39 -5.26
CA ILE A 290 11.44 10.09 -6.53
C ILE A 290 11.96 11.53 -6.35
N GLY A 291 12.26 11.96 -5.12
CA GLY A 291 12.79 13.30 -4.85
C GLY A 291 11.73 14.38 -4.61
N HIS A 292 10.45 14.04 -4.51
CA HIS A 292 9.40 14.99 -4.16
C HIS A 292 9.05 14.89 -2.66
N PRO A 293 8.82 16.01 -1.94
CA PRO A 293 8.39 15.95 -0.55
C PRO A 293 7.05 15.22 -0.40
N CYS A 294 6.86 14.52 0.73
CA CYS A 294 5.57 13.91 1.06
C CYS A 294 4.48 14.99 1.15
N VAL A 295 3.36 14.77 0.48
CA VAL A 295 2.24 15.72 0.44
C VAL A 295 1.23 15.51 1.58
N GLY A 296 1.38 14.46 2.38
CA GLY A 296 0.48 14.16 3.48
C GLY A 296 -0.86 13.58 3.05
N CYS A 297 -0.95 12.91 1.91
CA CYS A 297 -2.21 12.47 1.30
C CYS A 297 -3.08 11.57 2.19
N THR A 298 -2.51 10.92 3.19
CA THR A 298 -3.21 10.04 4.13
C THR A 298 -3.71 10.76 5.39
N GLU A 299 -3.50 12.08 5.51
CA GLU A 299 -3.90 12.87 6.67
C GLU A 299 -4.98 13.88 6.30
N GLN A 300 -6.12 13.80 6.98
CA GLN A 300 -7.31 14.61 6.69
C GLN A 300 -7.06 16.13 6.82
N GLU A 301 -6.33 16.54 7.88
CA GLU A 301 -6.11 17.97 8.19
C GLU A 301 -4.90 18.56 7.45
N ILE A 302 -4.12 17.72 6.76
CA ILE A 302 -2.89 18.13 6.08
C ILE A 302 -3.08 18.10 4.57
N ALA A 303 -3.50 16.94 4.05
CA ALA A 303 -3.65 16.72 2.64
C ALA A 303 -4.71 17.64 2.03
N PHE A 304 -4.35 18.31 0.94
CA PHE A 304 -5.24 19.18 0.18
C PHE A 304 -5.81 20.37 0.96
N ARG A 305 -5.30 20.61 2.20
CA ARG A 305 -5.63 21.75 3.07
C ARG A 305 -4.44 22.71 3.18
N ILE A 306 -3.25 22.15 3.31
CA ILE A 306 -2.00 22.92 3.41
C ILE A 306 -1.31 22.92 2.04
N PRO A 307 -0.83 24.05 1.54
CA PRO A 307 -0.11 24.12 0.26
C PRO A 307 1.06 23.13 0.20
N LEU A 308 1.30 22.55 -0.96
CA LEU A 308 2.23 21.40 -1.13
C LEU A 308 3.64 21.67 -0.58
N HIS A 309 4.17 22.85 -0.82
CA HIS A 309 5.56 23.21 -0.47
C HIS A 309 5.69 23.99 0.85
N THR A 310 4.60 24.12 1.61
CA THR A 310 4.61 24.74 2.93
C THR A 310 5.15 23.76 3.97
N THR A 311 6.18 24.14 4.71
CA THR A 311 6.70 23.36 5.83
C THR A 311 5.68 23.38 6.99
N VAL A 312 5.37 22.20 7.52
CA VAL A 312 4.50 22.04 8.68
C VAL A 312 5.36 21.77 9.92
N PRO A 313 5.13 22.45 11.05
CA PRO A 313 5.86 22.17 12.29
C PRO A 313 5.69 20.73 12.75
N ILE A 314 6.74 20.15 13.31
CA ILE A 314 6.69 18.79 13.87
C ILE A 314 6.24 18.90 15.33
N GLU A 315 4.98 18.58 15.59
CA GLU A 315 4.41 18.66 16.94
C GLU A 315 4.79 17.46 17.81
N LYS A 316 4.87 16.29 17.21
CA LYS A 316 5.18 15.02 17.89
C LYS A 316 6.36 14.36 17.22
N PRO A 317 7.60 14.68 17.65
CA PRO A 317 8.77 14.02 17.07
C PRO A 317 8.78 12.53 17.44
N THR A 318 9.01 11.69 16.44
CA THR A 318 9.15 10.24 16.60
C THR A 318 10.60 9.81 16.45
N ALA A 319 11.03 8.80 17.22
CA ALA A 319 12.31 8.17 17.01
C ALA A 319 12.32 7.36 15.70
N PRO A 320 13.47 7.25 15.00
CA PRO A 320 13.59 6.34 13.87
C PRO A 320 13.46 4.89 14.36
N MET A 321 12.85 4.03 13.52
CA MET A 321 12.71 2.59 13.85
C MET A 321 14.04 1.84 13.87
N ALA A 322 14.94 2.24 12.99
CA ALA A 322 16.32 1.80 12.99
C ALA A 322 17.18 3.01 12.67
N TYR A 323 18.31 3.14 13.30
CA TYR A 323 19.36 3.97 12.76
C TYR A 323 19.98 3.20 11.60
N PRO A 324 19.68 3.53 10.33
CA PRO A 324 20.50 3.01 9.25
C PRO A 324 21.91 3.42 9.60
N GLY A 325 22.83 2.46 9.61
CA GLY A 325 24.22 2.77 9.89
C GLY A 325 24.57 3.98 9.05
N ILE A 326 25.04 5.05 9.68
CA ILE A 326 25.54 6.20 8.96
C ILE A 326 26.62 5.60 8.07
N ALA A 327 26.33 5.42 6.77
CA ALA A 327 27.42 5.17 5.84
C ALA A 327 28.38 6.34 6.06
N PRO A 328 29.57 6.14 6.59
CA PRO A 328 30.51 7.24 6.70
C PRO A 328 30.50 7.86 5.31
N GLU A 329 30.32 9.19 5.22
CA GLU A 329 30.74 9.89 4.01
C GLU A 329 32.02 9.19 3.61
N GLN A 330 32.15 8.80 2.34
CA GLN A 330 33.38 8.16 1.87
C GLN A 330 34.56 9.07 2.19
N GLY A 331 34.80 9.20 3.48
CA GLY A 331 36.02 9.69 4.02
C GLY A 331 37.01 8.67 3.54
N THR A 332 37.86 9.02 2.63
CA THR A 332 39.05 8.31 2.22
C THR A 332 39.49 7.46 3.41
N VAL A 333 39.21 6.12 3.33
CA VAL A 333 39.77 5.17 4.29
C VAL A 333 41.24 5.58 4.34
N SER A 334 41.70 6.12 5.46
CA SER A 334 43.07 6.65 5.49
C SER A 334 43.94 5.53 4.96
N ALA A 335 44.88 5.84 4.09
CA ALA A 335 45.76 4.83 3.51
C ALA A 335 46.41 3.97 4.61
N VAL A 336 46.48 4.48 5.83
CA VAL A 336 46.91 3.79 7.05
C VAL A 336 45.89 2.72 7.48
N ALA A 337 44.59 3.02 7.50
CA ALA A 337 43.58 2.03 7.89
C ALA A 337 43.42 0.91 6.84
N ALA A 338 43.50 1.25 5.54
CA ALA A 338 43.55 0.28 4.44
C ALA A 338 44.81 -0.57 4.49
N GLY A 339 45.97 0.04 4.82
CA GLY A 339 47.23 -0.65 5.02
C GLY A 339 47.17 -1.64 6.19
N ILE A 340 46.64 -1.25 7.35
CA ILE A 340 46.48 -2.13 8.51
C ILE A 340 45.54 -3.30 8.19
N ALA A 341 44.39 -3.06 7.56
CA ALA A 341 43.48 -4.11 7.13
C ALA A 341 44.12 -5.08 6.13
N GLY A 342 44.90 -4.56 5.18
CA GLY A 342 45.66 -5.36 4.21
C GLY A 342 46.73 -6.26 4.87
N VAL A 343 47.46 -5.73 5.86
CA VAL A 343 48.46 -6.50 6.62
C VAL A 343 47.79 -7.59 7.45
N VAL A 344 46.68 -7.32 8.13
CA VAL A 344 45.97 -8.34 8.93
C VAL A 344 45.41 -9.47 8.04
N VAL A 345 44.81 -9.15 6.92
CA VAL A 345 44.28 -10.13 5.96
C VAL A 345 45.43 -10.90 5.33
N GLY A 346 46.50 -10.25 4.94
CA GLY A 346 47.71 -10.89 4.38
C GLY A 346 48.39 -11.84 5.36
N ALA A 347 48.51 -11.46 6.64
CA ALA A 347 49.08 -12.31 7.68
C ALA A 347 48.20 -13.53 7.97
N ALA A 348 46.87 -13.38 8.02
CA ALA A 348 45.94 -14.49 8.21
C ALA A 348 45.97 -15.48 7.00
N ALA A 349 46.01 -14.98 5.77
CA ALA A 349 46.12 -15.79 4.58
C ALA A 349 47.46 -16.51 4.51
N GLY A 350 48.58 -15.84 4.86
CA GLY A 350 49.91 -16.42 4.95
C GLY A 350 50.02 -17.52 5.99
N ALA A 351 49.46 -17.32 7.19
CA ALA A 351 49.41 -18.33 8.24
C ALA A 351 48.57 -19.56 7.82
N GLY A 352 47.41 -19.33 7.17
CA GLY A 352 46.59 -20.43 6.63
C GLY A 352 47.30 -21.25 5.57
N TRP A 353 48.05 -20.63 4.66
CA TRP A 353 48.81 -21.26 3.65
C TRP A 353 49.98 -22.08 4.21
N LEU A 354 50.72 -21.56 5.22
CA LEU A 354 51.78 -22.30 5.90
C LEU A 354 51.24 -23.50 6.68
N ALA A 355 50.08 -23.35 7.34
CA ALA A 355 49.44 -24.47 8.03
C ALA A 355 48.98 -25.56 7.06
N SER A 356 48.39 -25.21 5.91
CA SER A 356 48.01 -26.18 4.88
C SER A 356 49.20 -26.93 4.28
N ARG A 357 50.31 -26.25 4.07
CA ARG A 357 51.57 -26.88 3.61
C ARG A 357 52.18 -27.87 4.64
N LYS A 358 52.06 -27.52 5.93
CA LYS A 358 52.54 -28.41 7.00
C LYS A 358 51.69 -29.68 7.09
N LEU A 359 50.36 -29.53 7.04
CA LEU A 359 49.42 -30.67 7.00
C LEU A 359 49.61 -31.56 5.76
N ALA A 360 49.90 -30.99 4.60
CA ALA A 360 50.14 -31.75 3.38
C ALA A 360 51.50 -32.54 3.40
N ARG A 361 52.46 -32.15 4.24
CA ARG A 361 53.73 -32.85 4.43
C ARG A 361 53.66 -33.97 5.48
N GLU A 362 52.66 -33.95 6.35
CA GLU A 362 52.42 -34.90 7.44
C GLU A 362 51.41 -36.01 7.05
N ALA A 363 50.87 -35.99 5.82
CA ALA A 363 50.00 -37.06 5.32
C ALA A 363 50.81 -38.36 5.11
N PRO A 364 50.42 -39.51 5.68
CA PRO A 364 51.13 -40.78 5.48
C PRO A 364 51.03 -41.22 4.03
N GLU A 365 52.15 -41.69 3.45
CA GLU A 365 52.14 -42.40 2.16
C GLU A 365 51.35 -43.70 2.33
N GLU A 366 50.20 -43.82 1.70
CA GLU A 366 49.53 -45.12 1.55
C GLU A 366 50.35 -46.01 0.72
N HIS A 367 50.91 -47.07 1.33
CA HIS A 367 51.55 -48.18 0.65
C HIS A 367 50.53 -48.95 -0.23
N GLU A 368 50.61 -48.81 -1.53
CA GLU A 368 49.98 -49.74 -2.43
C GLU A 368 50.68 -51.14 -2.27
N GLY A 369 50.01 -52.03 -1.53
CA GLY A 369 50.32 -53.46 -1.52
C GLY A 369 49.81 -54.09 -2.81
N LYS A 370 50.73 -54.56 -3.63
CA LYS A 370 50.44 -55.50 -4.69
C LYS A 370 50.10 -56.84 -4.05
N GLU A 371 48.94 -57.39 -4.37
CA GLU A 371 48.77 -58.83 -4.82
C GLU A 371 47.42 -58.93 -5.53
#